data_b146748d4ea88acfecbf8e634f971737
#
_entry.id   b146748d4ea88acfecbf8e634f971737
#
_cell.length_a   1.000
_cell.length_b   1.000
_cell.length_c   1.000
_cell.angle_alpha   90.00
_cell.angle_beta   90.00
_cell.angle_gamma   90.00
#
_symmetry.space_group_name_H-M   'P 1'
#
loop_
_entity.id
_entity.type
_entity.pdbx_description
1 polymer ?
#
loop_
_entity_poly.entity_id
_entity_poly.type
_entity_poly.pdbx_seq_one_letter_code
_entity_poly.pdbx_strand_id
1 'polypeptide(L)'
;MKKIIIYLVIAVIVLVGLAGLREILGRKAAEQSDSGNTYATALGEEDPLVQRFMAGNSDEEIILAFSDDVNADGTPDLIAIVRGDEMNHTIAMISENRDYFFTEPVPAPRENQKVKFINIDKDDDLEVMITGEKNGQVGYAVFKMMKGRFKDLYGENMKDCC
;
A
#
# COMPACT_ATOMS: atom_id res chain seq x y z
N MET A 1 31.41 0.39 -46.13
CA MET A 1 30.16 -0.41 -46.08
C MET A 1 30.01 -1.17 -44.77
N LYS A 2 30.97 -1.99 -44.32
CA LYS A 2 30.84 -2.79 -43.06
C LYS A 2 30.56 -1.96 -41.80
N LYS A 3 31.17 -0.78 -41.61
CA LYS A 3 30.94 0.08 -40.44
C LYS A 3 29.52 0.69 -40.40
N ILE A 4 28.93 1.03 -41.53
CA ILE A 4 27.57 1.57 -41.63
C ILE A 4 26.54 0.50 -41.24
N ILE A 5 26.76 -0.76 -41.63
CA ILE A 5 25.89 -1.87 -41.28
C ILE A 5 25.90 -2.12 -39.75
N ILE A 6 27.07 -2.02 -39.12
CA ILE A 6 27.23 -2.18 -37.68
C ILE A 6 26.43 -1.11 -36.90
N TYR A 7 26.53 0.16 -37.33
CA TYR A 7 25.77 1.24 -36.69
C TYR A 7 24.24 1.10 -36.86
N LEU A 8 23.79 0.63 -38.03
CA LEU A 8 22.38 0.35 -38.29
C LEU A 8 21.85 -0.80 -37.39
N VAL A 9 22.62 -1.87 -37.21
CA VAL A 9 22.24 -2.97 -36.32
C VAL A 9 22.17 -2.51 -34.86
N ILE A 10 23.13 -1.73 -34.40
CA ILE A 10 23.13 -1.19 -33.02
C ILE A 10 21.91 -0.27 -32.81
N ALA A 11 21.59 0.60 -33.78
CA ALA A 11 20.43 1.49 -33.70
C ALA A 11 19.10 0.72 -33.62
N VAL A 12 18.96 -0.38 -34.36
CA VAL A 12 17.78 -1.25 -34.30
C VAL A 12 17.66 -1.93 -32.94
N ILE A 13 18.76 -2.45 -32.39
CA ILE A 13 18.75 -3.10 -31.06
C ILE A 13 18.35 -2.10 -29.96
N VAL A 14 18.85 -0.87 -30.02
CA VAL A 14 18.48 0.17 -29.04
C VAL A 14 17.01 0.56 -29.17
N LEU A 15 16.49 0.68 -30.40
CA LEU A 15 15.06 0.99 -30.62
C LEU A 15 14.14 -0.13 -30.13
N VAL A 16 14.48 -1.38 -30.37
CA VAL A 16 13.70 -2.54 -29.88
C VAL A 16 13.77 -2.64 -28.35
N GLY A 17 14.94 -2.38 -27.76
CA GLY A 17 15.11 -2.35 -26.31
C GLY A 17 14.28 -1.26 -25.62
N LEU A 18 14.22 -0.04 -26.22
CA LEU A 18 13.40 1.06 -25.70
C LEU A 18 11.89 0.81 -25.87
N ALA A 19 11.46 0.12 -26.93
CA ALA A 19 10.05 -0.26 -27.11
C ALA A 19 9.62 -1.29 -26.08
N GLY A 20 10.47 -2.31 -25.84
CA GLY A 20 10.20 -3.33 -24.81
C GLY A 20 10.14 -2.77 -23.38
N LEU A 21 11.00 -1.78 -23.07
CA LEU A 21 10.98 -1.11 -21.78
C LEU A 21 9.69 -0.28 -21.56
N ARG A 22 9.18 0.37 -22.62
CA ARG A 22 7.90 1.08 -22.58
C ARG A 22 6.71 0.15 -22.33
N GLU A 23 6.69 -1.04 -22.92
CA GLU A 23 5.62 -2.02 -22.68
C GLU A 23 5.64 -2.57 -21.25
N ILE A 24 6.83 -2.80 -20.68
CA ILE A 24 6.98 -3.28 -19.30
C ILE A 24 6.56 -2.19 -18.30
N LEU A 25 6.95 -0.94 -18.53
CA LEU A 25 6.55 0.20 -17.70
C LEU A 25 5.06 0.54 -17.88
N GLY A 26 4.53 0.42 -19.10
CA GLY A 26 3.09 0.62 -19.37
C GLY A 26 2.19 -0.45 -18.78
N ARG A 27 2.65 -1.71 -18.69
CA ARG A 27 1.88 -2.79 -18.03
C ARG A 27 1.81 -2.61 -16.52
N LYS A 28 2.89 -2.15 -15.87
CA LYS A 28 2.86 -1.83 -14.44
C LYS A 28 1.93 -0.65 -14.10
N ALA A 29 1.81 0.32 -15.00
CA ALA A 29 0.88 1.45 -14.83
C ALA A 29 -0.59 1.09 -15.16
N ALA A 30 -0.86 -0.01 -15.91
CA ALA A 30 -2.21 -0.41 -16.28
C ALA A 30 -2.86 -1.37 -15.26
N GLU A 31 -2.11 -1.96 -14.34
CA GLU A 31 -2.67 -2.76 -13.23
C GLU A 31 -3.17 -1.91 -12.05
N GLN A 32 -2.96 -0.61 -12.08
CA GLN A 32 -3.30 0.33 -11.01
C GLN A 32 -4.69 0.98 -11.14
N SER A 33 -5.57 0.49 -12.02
CA SER A 33 -6.87 1.14 -12.22
C SER A 33 -8.05 0.19 -12.15
N ASP A 34 -8.40 -0.25 -10.98
CA ASP A 34 -9.79 -0.51 -10.53
C ASP A 34 -9.87 -0.76 -9.02
N SER A 35 -9.13 -0.01 -8.20
CA SER A 35 -9.10 -0.20 -6.75
C SER A 35 -10.37 0.28 -6.03
N GLY A 36 -11.24 1.01 -6.71
CA GLY A 36 -12.41 1.64 -6.08
C GLY A 36 -13.46 0.68 -5.52
N ASN A 37 -13.48 -0.60 -5.85
CA ASN A 37 -14.56 -1.51 -5.45
C ASN A 37 -14.13 -2.86 -4.85
N THR A 38 -12.85 -3.18 -4.82
CA THR A 38 -12.35 -4.48 -4.33
C THR A 38 -11.50 -4.30 -3.07
N TYR A 39 -11.60 -5.23 -2.12
CA TYR A 39 -10.69 -5.26 -0.98
C TYR A 39 -9.28 -5.66 -1.43
N ALA A 40 -8.28 -5.06 -0.79
CA ALA A 40 -6.88 -5.37 -1.05
C ALA A 40 -6.56 -6.83 -0.68
N THR A 41 -5.63 -7.42 -1.41
CA THR A 41 -5.10 -8.75 -1.11
C THR A 41 -3.98 -8.61 -0.08
N ALA A 42 -4.03 -9.42 0.98
CA ALA A 42 -2.98 -9.42 1.99
C ALA A 42 -1.66 -9.95 1.42
N LEU A 43 -0.56 -9.34 1.83
CA LEU A 43 0.80 -9.76 1.51
C LEU A 43 1.22 -10.93 2.40
N GLY A 44 2.12 -11.78 1.88
CA GLY A 44 2.77 -12.83 2.64
C GLY A 44 3.95 -12.31 3.48
N GLU A 45 4.38 -13.10 4.45
CA GLU A 45 5.52 -12.77 5.32
C GLU A 45 6.84 -12.60 4.55
N GLU A 46 6.97 -13.24 3.38
CA GLU A 46 8.13 -13.17 2.51
C GLU A 46 8.20 -11.88 1.67
N ASP A 47 7.15 -11.05 1.67
CA ASP A 47 7.13 -9.81 0.92
C ASP A 47 8.20 -8.84 1.43
N PRO A 48 8.99 -8.19 0.56
CA PRO A 48 10.06 -7.28 0.98
C PRO A 48 9.60 -6.10 1.85
N LEU A 49 8.38 -5.59 1.66
CA LEU A 49 7.82 -4.52 2.50
C LEU A 49 7.48 -5.04 3.89
N VAL A 50 6.91 -6.24 3.98
CA VAL A 50 6.62 -6.90 5.26
C VAL A 50 7.92 -7.16 6.03
N GLN A 51 8.94 -7.70 5.39
CA GLN A 51 10.26 -7.92 6.00
C GLN A 51 10.89 -6.59 6.48
N ARG A 52 10.75 -5.53 5.70
CA ARG A 52 11.24 -4.21 6.09
C ARG A 52 10.49 -3.65 7.30
N PHE A 53 9.16 -3.80 7.32
CA PHE A 53 8.33 -3.40 8.46
C PHE A 53 8.77 -4.12 9.74
N MET A 54 8.92 -5.45 9.69
CA MET A 54 9.35 -6.26 10.82
C MET A 54 10.74 -5.89 11.33
N ALA A 55 11.66 -5.51 10.43
CA ALA A 55 12.99 -5.06 10.82
C ALA A 55 12.98 -3.75 11.62
N GLY A 56 12.01 -2.87 11.38
CA GLY A 56 11.83 -1.61 12.11
C GLY A 56 10.89 -1.71 13.33
N ASN A 57 10.08 -2.77 13.43
CA ASN A 57 9.06 -2.98 14.47
C ASN A 57 9.12 -4.45 14.96
N SER A 58 10.27 -4.87 15.47
CA SER A 58 10.53 -6.27 15.85
C SER A 58 9.63 -6.79 16.98
N ASP A 59 9.03 -5.92 17.76
CA ASP A 59 8.17 -6.26 18.89
C ASP A 59 6.70 -6.40 18.49
N GLU A 60 6.36 -6.05 17.23
CA GLU A 60 5.00 -6.12 16.72
C GLU A 60 4.69 -7.47 16.05
N GLU A 61 3.53 -8.05 16.36
CA GLU A 61 3.00 -9.23 15.67
C GLU A 61 2.06 -8.80 14.54
N ILE A 62 2.47 -8.95 13.29
CA ILE A 62 1.63 -8.64 12.13
C ILE A 62 0.52 -9.69 12.02
N ILE A 63 -0.74 -9.24 11.96
CA ILE A 63 -1.92 -10.06 11.64
C ILE A 63 -2.14 -10.10 10.13
N LEU A 64 -2.14 -8.94 9.49
CA LEU A 64 -2.32 -8.75 8.05
C LEU A 64 -1.50 -7.54 7.59
N ALA A 65 -1.01 -7.61 6.37
CA ALA A 65 -0.33 -6.51 5.72
C ALA A 65 -0.85 -6.32 4.29
N PHE A 66 -0.92 -5.06 3.84
CA PHE A 66 -1.42 -4.67 2.53
C PHE A 66 -0.53 -3.58 1.96
N SER A 67 -0.48 -3.45 0.63
CA SER A 67 0.33 -2.43 -0.01
C SER A 67 -0.43 -1.72 -1.12
N ASP A 68 -0.24 -0.40 -1.17
CA ASP A 68 -0.57 0.49 -2.28
C ASP A 68 0.28 1.77 -2.12
N ASP A 69 0.27 2.64 -3.12
CA ASP A 69 0.92 3.97 -3.07
C ASP A 69 -0.11 4.97 -2.51
N VAL A 70 -0.13 5.15 -1.18
CA VAL A 70 -1.17 5.95 -0.52
C VAL A 70 -0.88 7.45 -0.52
N ASN A 71 0.37 7.85 -0.79
CA ASN A 71 0.79 9.26 -0.84
C ASN A 71 1.13 9.73 -2.25
N ALA A 72 0.86 8.92 -3.28
CA ALA A 72 1.07 9.19 -4.69
C ALA A 72 2.52 9.59 -5.06
N ASP A 73 3.52 9.06 -4.35
CA ASP A 73 4.94 9.33 -4.64
C ASP A 73 5.56 8.35 -5.66
N GLY A 74 4.79 7.38 -6.11
CA GLY A 74 5.18 6.35 -7.08
C GLY A 74 5.90 5.16 -6.43
N THR A 75 5.95 5.08 -5.10
CA THR A 75 6.57 3.99 -4.34
C THR A 75 5.53 3.32 -3.46
N PRO A 76 5.44 1.98 -3.44
CA PRO A 76 4.47 1.30 -2.60
C PRO A 76 4.72 1.54 -1.10
N ASP A 77 3.65 1.83 -0.38
CA ASP A 77 3.59 1.90 1.07
C ASP A 77 3.07 0.58 1.65
N LEU A 78 3.19 0.38 2.96
CA LEU A 78 2.65 -0.77 3.66
C LEU A 78 1.67 -0.34 4.74
N ILE A 79 0.51 -0.99 4.77
CA ILE A 79 -0.48 -0.86 5.85
C ILE A 79 -0.49 -2.17 6.60
N ALA A 80 0.03 -2.19 7.83
CA ALA A 80 0.07 -3.37 8.69
C ALA A 80 -0.99 -3.28 9.77
N ILE A 81 -1.76 -4.36 9.95
CA ILE A 81 -2.59 -4.57 11.14
C ILE A 81 -1.80 -5.46 12.09
N VAL A 82 -1.51 -4.94 13.26
CA VAL A 82 -0.71 -5.59 14.29
C VAL A 82 -1.57 -5.97 15.50
N ARG A 83 -1.15 -7.01 16.19
CA ARG A 83 -1.82 -7.50 17.40
C ARG A 83 -1.54 -6.59 18.58
N GLY A 84 -2.56 -6.24 19.32
CA GLY A 84 -2.45 -5.60 20.63
C GLY A 84 -3.20 -6.40 21.69
N ASP A 85 -2.89 -6.16 22.94
CA ASP A 85 -3.47 -6.89 24.08
C ASP A 85 -4.99 -6.65 24.21
N GLU A 86 -5.39 -5.38 24.19
CA GLU A 86 -6.80 -4.99 24.34
C GLU A 86 -7.48 -4.76 23.00
N MET A 87 -6.75 -4.21 22.03
CA MET A 87 -7.22 -3.94 20.66
C MET A 87 -6.09 -4.11 19.67
N ASN A 88 -6.40 -4.41 18.42
CA ASN A 88 -5.44 -4.38 17.35
C ASN A 88 -5.16 -2.93 16.91
N HIS A 89 -4.05 -2.73 16.25
CA HIS A 89 -3.66 -1.41 15.74
C HIS A 89 -3.29 -1.50 14.26
N THR A 90 -3.44 -0.39 13.57
CA THR A 90 -2.90 -0.20 12.22
C THR A 90 -1.71 0.71 12.31
N ILE A 91 -0.59 0.28 11.75
CA ILE A 91 0.63 1.07 11.56
C ILE A 91 0.90 1.10 10.07
N ALA A 92 1.11 2.29 9.51
CA ALA A 92 1.58 2.42 8.15
C ALA A 92 3.09 2.67 8.12
N MET A 93 3.75 2.04 7.16
CA MET A 93 5.12 2.33 6.76
C MET A 93 5.06 3.04 5.42
N ILE A 94 5.31 4.34 5.43
CA ILE A 94 5.12 5.24 4.29
C ILE A 94 6.47 5.60 3.67
N SER A 95 6.54 5.53 2.35
CA SER A 95 7.71 5.97 1.59
C SER A 95 7.80 7.49 1.57
N GLU A 96 9.00 8.03 1.77
CA GLU A 96 9.30 9.44 1.65
C GLU A 96 10.78 9.63 1.32
N ASN A 97 11.10 10.36 0.24
CA ASN A 97 12.48 10.70 -0.11
C ASN A 97 13.44 9.50 -0.21
N ARG A 98 12.97 8.35 -0.73
CA ARG A 98 13.70 7.06 -0.87
C ARG A 98 13.98 6.33 0.47
N ASP A 99 13.29 6.70 1.52
CA ASP A 99 13.29 6.01 2.80
C ASP A 99 11.85 5.74 3.24
N TYR A 100 11.67 5.15 4.42
CA TYR A 100 10.35 4.88 4.98
C TYR A 100 10.28 5.42 6.42
N PHE A 101 9.12 5.94 6.78
CA PHE A 101 8.81 6.25 8.17
C PHE A 101 7.57 5.47 8.62
N PHE A 102 7.40 5.32 9.93
CA PHE A 102 6.25 4.66 10.52
C PHE A 102 5.31 5.70 11.12
N THR A 103 4.00 5.49 10.92
CA THR A 103 2.99 6.33 11.56
C THR A 103 2.77 5.93 13.01
N GLU A 104 2.19 6.82 13.80
CA GLU A 104 1.60 6.46 15.08
C GLU A 104 0.52 5.41 14.86
N PRO A 105 0.38 4.43 15.79
CA PRO A 105 -0.66 3.43 15.72
C PRO A 105 -2.06 4.04 15.80
N VAL A 106 -2.99 3.55 14.97
CA VAL A 106 -4.42 3.87 15.08
C VAL A 106 -5.21 2.59 15.36
N PRO A 107 -6.39 2.64 16.01
CA PRO A 107 -7.19 1.46 16.30
C PRO A 107 -7.53 0.65 15.05
N ALA A 108 -7.56 -0.69 15.19
CA ALA A 108 -7.97 -1.62 14.15
C ALA A 108 -8.95 -2.67 14.70
N PRO A 109 -9.85 -3.19 13.83
CA PRO A 109 -10.79 -4.24 14.23
C PRO A 109 -10.08 -5.51 14.72
N ARG A 110 -10.76 -6.27 15.59
CA ARG A 110 -10.21 -7.51 16.13
C ARG A 110 -10.34 -8.70 15.21
N GLU A 111 -11.40 -8.77 14.43
CA GLU A 111 -11.77 -9.94 13.63
C GLU A 111 -12.17 -9.51 12.20
N ASN A 112 -12.03 -10.42 11.24
CA ASN A 112 -12.48 -10.26 9.86
C ASN A 112 -11.99 -8.97 9.19
N GLN A 113 -10.74 -8.57 9.50
CA GLN A 113 -10.15 -7.34 9.00
C GLN A 113 -10.01 -7.37 7.48
N LYS A 114 -10.38 -6.26 6.84
CA LYS A 114 -10.22 -6.02 5.42
C LYS A 114 -9.78 -4.59 5.21
N VAL A 115 -8.90 -4.39 4.24
CA VAL A 115 -8.44 -3.07 3.83
C VAL A 115 -8.86 -2.81 2.40
N LYS A 116 -9.19 -1.56 2.14
CA LYS A 116 -9.52 -1.07 0.82
C LYS A 116 -8.85 0.28 0.62
N PHE A 117 -8.13 0.40 -0.49
CA PHE A 117 -7.58 1.67 -0.94
C PHE A 117 -8.61 2.34 -1.84
N ILE A 118 -8.98 3.56 -1.53
CA ILE A 118 -10.03 4.30 -2.22
C ILE A 118 -9.59 5.74 -2.44
N ASN A 119 -10.14 6.38 -3.44
CA ASN A 119 -9.94 7.81 -3.70
C ASN A 119 -11.31 8.49 -3.60
N ILE A 120 -11.64 9.02 -2.42
CA ILE A 120 -12.95 9.62 -2.12
C ILE A 120 -13.02 11.06 -2.61
N ASP A 121 -11.99 11.83 -2.38
CA ASP A 121 -11.97 13.28 -2.67
C ASP A 121 -11.40 13.61 -4.06
N LYS A 122 -10.93 12.58 -4.79
CA LYS A 122 -10.42 12.67 -6.17
C LYS A 122 -9.14 13.53 -6.31
N ASP A 123 -8.36 13.61 -5.24
CA ASP A 123 -6.98 14.07 -5.34
C ASP A 123 -6.05 12.88 -5.72
N ASP A 124 -4.73 13.08 -5.67
CA ASP A 124 -3.78 12.06 -6.08
C ASP A 124 -3.53 11.01 -4.98
N ASP A 125 -3.78 11.34 -3.70
CA ASP A 125 -3.57 10.45 -2.55
C ASP A 125 -4.73 9.46 -2.37
N LEU A 126 -4.44 8.28 -1.80
CA LEU A 126 -5.48 7.29 -1.50
C LEU A 126 -5.88 7.34 -0.01
N GLU A 127 -7.17 7.21 0.24
CA GLU A 127 -7.68 6.91 1.57
C GLU A 127 -7.61 5.39 1.84
N VAL A 128 -7.30 5.05 3.08
CA VAL A 128 -7.26 3.68 3.58
C VAL A 128 -8.52 3.41 4.39
N MET A 129 -9.43 2.63 3.84
CA MET A 129 -10.62 2.16 4.56
C MET A 129 -10.31 0.80 5.21
N ILE A 130 -10.50 0.72 6.51
CA ILE A 130 -10.31 -0.50 7.29
C ILE A 130 -11.67 -0.91 7.84
N THR A 131 -12.06 -2.15 7.59
CA THR A 131 -13.30 -2.74 8.10
C THR A 131 -13.00 -4.00 8.87
N GLY A 132 -13.92 -4.38 9.78
CA GLY A 132 -13.83 -5.65 10.50
C GLY A 132 -14.91 -5.77 11.56
N GLU A 133 -14.72 -6.70 12.48
CA GLU A 133 -15.71 -7.09 13.47
C GLU A 133 -15.11 -7.25 14.86
N LYS A 134 -15.98 -7.18 15.87
CA LYS A 134 -15.75 -7.63 17.23
C LYS A 134 -17.09 -8.12 17.81
N ASN A 135 -17.15 -9.38 18.21
CA ASN A 135 -18.36 -10.01 18.74
C ASN A 135 -19.59 -9.83 17.80
N GLY A 136 -19.38 -9.89 16.47
CA GLY A 136 -20.43 -9.71 15.46
C GLY A 136 -20.87 -8.26 15.22
N GLN A 137 -20.25 -7.28 15.87
CA GLN A 137 -20.44 -5.87 15.57
C GLN A 137 -19.46 -5.46 14.46
N VAL A 138 -19.99 -5.03 13.31
CA VAL A 138 -19.20 -4.56 12.19
C VAL A 138 -18.92 -3.08 12.35
N GLY A 139 -17.67 -2.68 12.15
CA GLY A 139 -17.26 -1.28 12.11
C GLY A 139 -16.32 -0.99 10.95
N TYR A 140 -16.13 0.28 10.67
CA TYR A 140 -15.15 0.73 9.69
C TYR A 140 -14.60 2.11 10.06
N ALA A 141 -13.40 2.39 9.58
CA ALA A 141 -12.79 3.71 9.61
C ALA A 141 -12.14 4.02 8.27
N VAL A 142 -12.06 5.30 7.95
CA VAL A 142 -11.39 5.81 6.76
C VAL A 142 -10.31 6.77 7.20
N PHE A 143 -9.09 6.47 6.84
CA PHE A 143 -7.92 7.27 7.16
C PHE A 143 -7.32 7.87 5.89
N LYS A 144 -6.82 9.09 5.99
CA LYS A 144 -6.00 9.74 4.98
C LYS A 144 -4.64 10.08 5.54
N MET A 145 -3.59 9.89 4.74
CA MET A 145 -2.26 10.32 5.10
C MET A 145 -2.17 11.85 5.01
N MET A 146 -1.93 12.50 6.14
CA MET A 146 -1.80 13.96 6.21
C MET A 146 -0.61 14.35 7.09
N LYS A 147 0.41 14.95 6.49
CA LYS A 147 1.61 15.45 7.23
C LYS A 147 2.27 14.36 8.08
N GLY A 148 2.46 13.17 7.50
CA GLY A 148 3.11 12.04 8.15
C GLY A 148 2.29 11.31 9.22
N ARG A 149 0.96 11.51 9.24
CA ARG A 149 0.04 10.85 10.19
C ARG A 149 -1.21 10.38 9.48
N PHE A 150 -1.77 9.28 9.96
CA PHE A 150 -3.14 8.94 9.63
C PHE A 150 -4.11 9.88 10.34
N LYS A 151 -4.88 10.60 9.54
CA LYS A 151 -6.01 11.37 10.02
C LYS A 151 -7.28 10.55 9.80
N ASP A 152 -8.02 10.32 10.87
CA ASP A 152 -9.35 9.73 10.80
C ASP A 152 -10.30 10.75 10.13
N LEU A 153 -10.81 10.38 8.95
CA LEU A 153 -11.79 11.16 8.23
C LEU A 153 -13.21 10.76 8.62
N TYR A 154 -13.40 9.47 8.88
CA TYR A 154 -14.69 8.90 9.21
C TYR A 154 -14.52 7.53 9.88
N GLY A 155 -15.00 7.41 11.11
CA GLY A 155 -15.00 6.15 11.85
C GLY A 155 -16.37 5.90 12.47
N GLU A 156 -17.08 4.85 12.01
CA GLU A 156 -18.35 4.44 12.55
C GLU A 156 -18.20 3.11 13.29
N ASN A 157 -18.73 3.05 14.50
CA ASN A 157 -18.71 1.86 15.38
C ASN A 157 -17.30 1.32 15.70
N MET A 158 -16.24 2.11 15.51
CA MET A 158 -14.87 1.65 15.80
C MET A 158 -14.67 1.34 17.29
N LYS A 159 -15.36 2.04 18.19
CA LYS A 159 -15.32 1.77 19.63
C LYS A 159 -15.93 0.41 19.97
N ASP A 160 -16.88 -0.05 19.18
CA ASP A 160 -17.59 -1.31 19.40
C ASP A 160 -16.90 -2.49 18.70
N CYS A 161 -16.15 -2.25 17.62
CA CYS A 161 -15.46 -3.29 16.85
C CYS A 161 -13.95 -3.43 17.18
N CYS A 162 -13.38 -2.48 17.90
CA CYS A 162 -11.98 -2.45 18.31
C CYS A 162 -11.85 -2.43 19.83
#